data_45427964727a59dbe5b05e2d3fe4dd6d
#
_entry.id   45427964727a59dbe5b05e2d3fe4dd6d
#
_cell.length_a   1.000
_cell.length_b   1.000
_cell.length_c   1.000
_cell.angle_alpha   90.00
_cell.angle_beta   90.00
_cell.angle_gamma   90.00
#
_symmetry.space_group_name_H-M   'P 1'
#
loop_
_entity.id
_entity.type
_entity.pdbx_description
1 polymer ?
#
loop_
_entity_poly.entity_id
_entity_poly.type
_entity_poly.pdbx_seq_one_letter_code
_entity_poly.pdbx_strand_id
1 'polypeptide(L)'
;MNYQQHKREWINCKRCHLFRQRNKVVLLRGKIPCDILFVGEAPGISEDIIGMPFIGPAGKLLDQIIEEATSDLLKLRVAFTSLVACIPKDKNGDKIHEPDIKCIKRCSKRLRSVIKLTKPSAIISVGQLAKKHIPADIEAQFANIIHPAAILRLDVSQQSLAIHRCIVQVFEVVKSL
;
A
#
# COMPACT_ATOMS: atom_id res chain seq x y z
N MET A 1 -21.39 -2.14 -1.19
CA MET A 1 -20.52 -2.68 -2.26
C MET A 1 -19.64 -3.76 -1.65
N ASN A 2 -19.53 -4.93 -2.29
CA ASN A 2 -18.60 -5.99 -1.92
C ASN A 2 -17.35 -5.96 -2.80
N TYR A 3 -16.33 -6.81 -2.48
CA TYR A 3 -15.06 -6.82 -3.22
C TYR A 3 -15.22 -7.20 -4.70
N GLN A 4 -16.14 -8.08 -5.04
CA GLN A 4 -16.36 -8.48 -6.44
C GLN A 4 -16.94 -7.32 -7.26
N GLN A 5 -17.84 -6.53 -6.68
CA GLN A 5 -18.36 -5.31 -7.32
C GLN A 5 -17.24 -4.27 -7.49
N HIS A 6 -16.41 -4.05 -6.46
CA HIS A 6 -15.23 -3.18 -6.55
C HIS A 6 -14.28 -3.65 -7.65
N LYS A 7 -13.95 -4.94 -7.71
CA LYS A 7 -13.07 -5.51 -8.75
C LYS A 7 -13.63 -5.26 -10.15
N ARG A 8 -14.92 -5.52 -10.39
CA ARG A 8 -15.56 -5.28 -11.69
C ARG A 8 -15.48 -3.81 -12.12
N GLU A 9 -15.67 -2.87 -11.19
CA GLU A 9 -15.61 -1.44 -11.48
C GLU A 9 -14.22 -0.99 -11.90
N TRP A 10 -13.15 -1.56 -11.27
CA TRP A 10 -11.81 -1.00 -11.38
C TRP A 10 -10.84 -1.81 -12.24
N ILE A 11 -11.09 -3.09 -12.51
CA ILE A 11 -10.14 -3.97 -13.20
C ILE A 11 -9.79 -3.49 -14.62
N ASN A 12 -10.73 -2.82 -15.29
CA ASN A 12 -10.54 -2.26 -16.63
C ASN A 12 -10.45 -0.72 -16.64
N CYS A 13 -10.09 -0.11 -15.51
CA CYS A 13 -10.04 1.34 -15.35
C CYS A 13 -9.11 2.02 -16.37
N LYS A 14 -9.61 3.06 -17.06
CA LYS A 14 -8.86 3.89 -18.02
C LYS A 14 -8.89 5.38 -17.66
N ARG A 15 -9.03 5.72 -16.37
CA ARG A 15 -9.27 7.11 -15.90
C ARG A 15 -8.02 8.00 -15.92
N CYS A 16 -6.79 7.46 -16.05
CA CYS A 16 -5.54 8.20 -16.18
C CYS A 16 -4.59 7.49 -17.13
N HIS A 17 -3.53 8.17 -17.57
CA HIS A 17 -2.59 7.65 -18.59
C HIS A 17 -1.88 6.35 -18.17
N LEU A 18 -1.75 6.05 -16.88
CA LEU A 18 -1.10 4.82 -16.39
C LEU A 18 -1.75 3.54 -16.93
N PHE A 19 -3.00 3.58 -17.40
CA PHE A 19 -3.63 2.42 -18.01
C PHE A 19 -2.90 1.90 -19.26
N ARG A 20 -2.11 2.74 -19.92
CA ARG A 20 -1.33 2.38 -21.12
C ARG A 20 -0.02 1.67 -20.81
N GLN A 21 0.42 1.75 -19.56
CA GLN A 21 1.75 1.29 -19.12
C GLN A 21 1.68 0.00 -18.29
N ARG A 22 0.52 -0.30 -17.71
CA ARG A 22 0.33 -1.45 -16.83
C ARG A 22 0.08 -2.74 -17.59
N ASN A 23 0.46 -3.86 -16.98
CA ASN A 23 -0.03 -5.18 -17.33
C ASN A 23 -1.36 -5.47 -16.62
N LYS A 24 -1.43 -5.23 -15.32
CA LYS A 24 -2.63 -5.46 -14.50
C LYS A 24 -2.99 -4.26 -13.62
N VAL A 25 -4.26 -4.18 -13.25
CA VAL A 25 -4.70 -3.30 -12.18
C VAL A 25 -4.49 -4.01 -10.84
N VAL A 26 -3.75 -3.37 -9.93
CA VAL A 26 -3.39 -3.88 -8.61
C VAL A 26 -4.31 -3.26 -7.57
N LEU A 27 -5.26 -4.01 -7.04
CA LEU A 27 -6.34 -3.44 -6.21
C LEU A 27 -6.11 -3.61 -4.72
N LEU A 28 -6.11 -4.85 -4.25
CA LEU A 28 -6.12 -5.18 -2.83
C LEU A 28 -5.53 -6.58 -2.60
N ARG A 29 -4.78 -6.74 -1.49
CA ARG A 29 -4.35 -8.02 -0.92
C ARG A 29 -4.73 -8.03 0.56
N GLY A 30 -5.09 -9.19 1.11
CA GLY A 30 -5.35 -9.38 2.54
C GLY A 30 -6.82 -9.59 2.88
N LYS A 31 -7.19 -9.29 4.14
CA LYS A 31 -8.51 -9.59 4.70
C LYS A 31 -9.50 -8.45 4.49
N ILE A 32 -10.77 -8.80 4.36
CA ILE A 32 -11.91 -7.88 4.28
C ILE A 32 -13.01 -8.39 5.22
N PRO A 33 -13.42 -7.63 6.23
CA PRO A 33 -12.79 -6.40 6.73
C PRO A 33 -11.40 -6.64 7.31
N CYS A 34 -10.62 -5.56 7.55
CA CYS A 34 -9.32 -5.63 8.18
C CYS A 34 -9.23 -4.71 9.41
N ASP A 35 -8.26 -4.98 10.28
CA ASP A 35 -7.97 -4.13 11.44
C ASP A 35 -7.00 -3.01 11.02
N ILE A 36 -6.00 -3.35 10.22
CA ILE A 36 -5.03 -2.39 9.66
C ILE A 36 -5.00 -2.46 8.15
N LEU A 37 -5.08 -1.29 7.50
CA LEU A 37 -4.85 -1.11 6.06
C LEU A 37 -3.52 -0.43 5.81
N PHE A 38 -2.59 -1.13 5.15
CA PHE A 38 -1.34 -0.55 4.65
C PHE A 38 -1.56 0.08 3.28
N VAL A 39 -1.17 1.34 3.13
CA VAL A 39 -1.35 2.09 1.88
C VAL A 39 0.00 2.58 1.36
N GLY A 40 0.48 2.00 0.26
CA GLY A 40 1.69 2.43 -0.44
C GLY A 40 1.44 3.48 -1.51
N GLU A 41 2.45 3.71 -2.33
CA GLU A 41 2.44 4.74 -3.38
C GLU A 41 1.84 4.20 -4.68
N ALA A 42 2.44 3.15 -5.23
CA ALA A 42 2.09 2.56 -6.53
C ALA A 42 2.59 1.10 -6.60
N PRO A 43 2.05 0.28 -7.53
CA PRO A 43 2.59 -1.04 -7.82
C PRO A 43 4.01 -0.97 -8.39
N GLY A 44 4.87 -1.92 -8.00
CA GLY A 44 6.14 -2.22 -8.64
C GLY A 44 5.97 -3.22 -9.79
N ILE A 45 7.10 -3.71 -10.33
CA ILE A 45 7.12 -4.64 -11.47
C ILE A 45 6.43 -5.97 -11.10
N SER A 46 6.78 -6.55 -9.96
CA SER A 46 6.20 -7.82 -9.51
C SER A 46 4.69 -7.71 -9.32
N GLU A 47 4.24 -6.62 -8.71
CA GLU A 47 2.83 -6.33 -8.48
C GLU A 47 2.06 -6.16 -9.80
N ASP A 48 2.65 -5.46 -10.78
CA ASP A 48 2.06 -5.24 -12.09
C ASP A 48 1.90 -6.54 -12.89
N ILE A 49 2.85 -7.47 -12.77
CA ILE A 49 2.81 -8.79 -13.42
C ILE A 49 1.76 -9.69 -12.76
N ILE A 50 1.75 -9.77 -11.44
CA ILE A 50 0.90 -10.71 -10.68
C ILE A 50 -0.50 -10.13 -10.43
N GLY A 51 -0.62 -8.81 -10.21
CA GLY A 51 -1.89 -8.13 -9.92
C GLY A 51 -2.23 -8.05 -8.44
N MET A 52 -1.26 -8.24 -7.54
CA MET A 52 -1.43 -8.13 -6.10
C MET A 52 -0.46 -7.11 -5.49
N PRO A 53 -0.90 -6.25 -4.54
CA PRO A 53 -0.02 -5.25 -3.92
C PRO A 53 0.98 -5.90 -2.95
N PHE A 54 2.17 -5.30 -2.85
CA PHE A 54 3.22 -5.66 -1.89
C PHE A 54 3.65 -7.13 -1.92
N ILE A 55 3.95 -7.67 -3.10
CA ILE A 55 4.46 -9.04 -3.28
C ILE A 55 5.92 -9.09 -3.74
N GLY A 56 6.45 -7.97 -4.20
CA GLY A 56 7.87 -7.83 -4.56
C GLY A 56 8.80 -7.72 -3.34
N PRO A 57 10.09 -7.44 -3.53
CA PRO A 57 11.07 -7.36 -2.43
C PRO A 57 10.67 -6.40 -1.31
N ALA A 58 10.16 -5.21 -1.64
CA ALA A 58 9.66 -4.25 -0.65
C ALA A 58 8.45 -4.78 0.13
N GLY A 59 7.57 -5.52 -0.54
CA GLY A 59 6.42 -6.15 0.10
C GLY A 59 6.81 -7.27 1.05
N LYS A 60 7.81 -8.08 0.67
CA LYS A 60 8.35 -9.14 1.54
C LYS A 60 8.96 -8.56 2.82
N LEU A 61 9.72 -7.47 2.70
CA LEU A 61 10.25 -6.76 3.87
C LEU A 61 9.11 -6.18 4.74
N LEU A 62 8.06 -5.65 4.12
CA LEU A 62 6.89 -5.17 4.87
C LEU A 62 6.20 -6.32 5.62
N ASP A 63 6.03 -7.47 4.98
CA ASP A 63 5.44 -8.66 5.61
C ASP A 63 6.29 -9.11 6.83
N GLN A 64 7.64 -9.11 6.74
CA GLN A 64 8.54 -9.40 7.86
C GLN A 64 8.38 -8.38 9.00
N ILE A 65 8.36 -7.08 8.69
CA ILE A 65 8.13 -6.02 9.70
C ILE A 65 6.82 -6.23 10.45
N ILE A 66 5.75 -6.59 9.73
CA ILE A 66 4.44 -6.85 10.32
C ILE A 66 4.48 -8.11 11.19
N GLU A 67 5.07 -9.18 10.71
CA GLU A 67 5.20 -10.43 11.44
C GLU A 67 5.96 -10.23 12.76
N GLU A 68 7.10 -9.53 12.74
CA GLU A 68 7.87 -9.22 13.95
C GLU A 68 7.10 -8.29 14.90
N ALA A 69 6.37 -7.29 14.36
CA ALA A 69 5.58 -6.38 15.19
C ALA A 69 4.34 -7.03 15.82
N THR A 70 3.89 -8.18 15.29
CA THR A 70 2.63 -8.83 15.70
C THR A 70 2.83 -10.24 16.24
N SER A 71 4.07 -10.69 16.48
CA SER A 71 4.43 -12.05 16.88
C SER A 71 3.62 -12.60 18.06
N ASP A 72 3.22 -11.72 18.97
CA ASP A 72 2.43 -12.08 20.16
C ASP A 72 0.92 -11.89 19.99
N LEU A 73 0.42 -11.48 18.81
CA LEU A 73 -0.96 -11.06 18.57
C LEU A 73 -1.64 -11.93 17.50
N LEU A 74 -2.12 -13.07 17.90
CA LEU A 74 -2.57 -14.22 17.11
C LEU A 74 -3.71 -14.02 16.09
N LYS A 75 -4.32 -12.82 15.92
CA LYS A 75 -5.51 -12.68 15.03
C LYS A 75 -5.64 -11.37 14.27
N LEU A 76 -4.56 -10.61 14.07
CA LEU A 76 -4.65 -9.33 13.38
C LEU A 76 -4.98 -9.53 11.88
N ARG A 77 -6.02 -8.84 11.41
CA ARG A 77 -6.42 -8.87 10.01
C ARG A 77 -5.79 -7.68 9.30
N VAL A 78 -4.88 -7.93 8.40
CA VAL A 78 -4.22 -6.88 7.61
C VAL A 78 -4.67 -6.91 6.15
N ALA A 79 -4.66 -5.73 5.51
CA ALA A 79 -4.87 -5.58 4.08
C ALA A 79 -3.91 -4.53 3.50
N PHE A 80 -3.68 -4.59 2.19
CA PHE A 80 -2.70 -3.79 1.48
C PHE A 80 -3.29 -3.20 0.21
N THR A 81 -3.02 -1.94 -0.05
CA THR A 81 -3.33 -1.25 -1.30
C THR A 81 -2.32 -0.14 -1.57
N SER A 82 -2.50 0.67 -2.61
CA SER A 82 -1.65 1.82 -2.92
C SER A 82 -2.49 3.02 -3.33
N LEU A 83 -1.93 4.24 -3.35
CA LEU A 83 -2.58 5.46 -3.83
C LEU A 83 -3.09 5.28 -5.26
N VAL A 84 -2.26 4.70 -6.13
CA VAL A 84 -2.66 4.34 -7.50
C VAL A 84 -2.60 2.83 -7.70
N ALA A 85 -3.47 2.32 -8.56
CA ALA A 85 -3.59 0.88 -8.84
C ALA A 85 -2.82 0.42 -10.08
N CYS A 86 -2.04 1.29 -10.69
CA CYS A 86 -1.30 1.01 -11.92
C CYS A 86 0.15 1.47 -11.76
N ILE A 87 1.09 0.68 -12.28
CA ILE A 87 2.51 1.00 -12.25
C ILE A 87 2.82 2.30 -13.02
N PRO A 88 3.56 3.26 -12.41
CA PRO A 88 3.97 4.50 -13.09
C PRO A 88 5.35 4.31 -13.73
N LYS A 89 5.40 3.83 -14.96
CA LYS A 89 6.62 3.71 -15.75
C LYS A 89 6.93 5.00 -16.51
N ASP A 90 8.20 5.21 -16.87
CA ASP A 90 8.59 6.20 -17.85
C ASP A 90 8.07 5.86 -19.26
N LYS A 91 8.33 6.72 -20.23
CA LYS A 91 7.88 6.53 -21.62
C LYS A 91 8.50 5.30 -22.28
N ASN A 92 9.69 4.92 -21.85
CA ASN A 92 10.43 3.76 -22.36
C ASN A 92 10.08 2.47 -21.63
N GLY A 93 9.41 2.56 -20.48
CA GLY A 93 9.06 1.41 -19.65
C GLY A 93 10.18 0.91 -18.73
N ASP A 94 11.34 1.59 -18.72
CA ASP A 94 12.56 1.13 -18.05
C ASP A 94 12.61 1.51 -16.57
N LYS A 95 12.04 2.66 -16.21
CA LYS A 95 12.09 3.18 -14.83
C LYS A 95 10.70 3.39 -14.26
N ILE A 96 10.57 3.08 -12.96
CA ILE A 96 9.39 3.39 -12.16
C ILE A 96 9.63 4.73 -11.49
N HIS A 97 8.64 5.62 -11.58
CA HIS A 97 8.64 6.93 -10.95
C HIS A 97 7.56 7.04 -9.87
N GLU A 98 7.58 8.11 -9.12
CA GLU A 98 6.42 8.46 -8.30
C GLU A 98 5.21 8.76 -9.21
N PRO A 99 4.00 8.32 -8.83
CA PRO A 99 2.81 8.65 -9.59
C PRO A 99 2.52 10.15 -9.53
N ASP A 100 2.20 10.77 -10.63
CA ASP A 100 1.86 12.19 -10.66
C ASP A 100 0.56 12.50 -9.88
N ILE A 101 0.45 13.73 -9.40
CA ILE A 101 -0.70 14.22 -8.61
C ILE A 101 -2.04 14.03 -9.37
N LYS A 102 -2.04 14.16 -10.70
CA LYS A 102 -3.26 13.98 -11.51
C LYS A 102 -3.71 12.53 -11.47
N CYS A 103 -2.78 11.57 -11.52
CA CYS A 103 -3.07 10.16 -11.39
C CYS A 103 -3.58 9.80 -9.99
N ILE A 104 -2.94 10.32 -8.93
CA ILE A 104 -3.38 10.14 -7.55
C ILE A 104 -4.81 10.67 -7.37
N LYS A 105 -5.10 11.90 -7.78
CA LYS A 105 -6.45 12.49 -7.71
C LYS A 105 -7.48 11.67 -8.47
N ARG A 106 -7.18 11.19 -9.68
CA ARG A 106 -8.10 10.34 -10.47
C ARG A 106 -8.32 8.96 -9.85
N CYS A 107 -7.33 8.43 -9.13
CA CYS A 107 -7.41 7.14 -8.44
C CYS A 107 -8.03 7.22 -7.03
N SER A 108 -8.22 8.41 -6.46
CA SER A 108 -8.68 8.62 -5.08
C SER A 108 -10.07 7.97 -4.81
N LYS A 109 -10.99 8.00 -5.78
CA LYS A 109 -12.29 7.33 -5.63
C LYS A 109 -12.14 5.82 -5.41
N ARG A 110 -11.19 5.18 -6.09
CA ARG A 110 -10.87 3.77 -5.88
C ARG A 110 -10.32 3.53 -4.47
N LEU A 111 -9.38 4.36 -4.01
CA LEU A 111 -8.81 4.25 -2.66
C LEU A 111 -9.90 4.40 -1.60
N ARG A 112 -10.74 5.42 -1.70
CA ARG A 112 -11.91 5.59 -0.79
C ARG A 112 -12.86 4.39 -0.81
N SER A 113 -13.07 3.79 -1.97
CA SER A 113 -13.88 2.57 -2.11
C SER A 113 -13.22 1.37 -1.40
N VAL A 114 -11.90 1.21 -1.48
CA VAL A 114 -11.15 0.19 -0.73
C VAL A 114 -11.28 0.42 0.77
N ILE A 115 -11.07 1.64 1.25
CA ILE A 115 -11.18 1.98 2.69
C ILE A 115 -12.58 1.69 3.23
N LYS A 116 -13.63 2.07 2.50
CA LYS A 116 -15.01 1.75 2.87
C LYS A 116 -15.29 0.24 2.90
N LEU A 117 -14.64 -0.51 2.02
CA LEU A 117 -14.80 -1.95 1.92
C LEU A 117 -14.07 -2.67 3.05
N THR A 118 -12.86 -2.25 3.37
CA THR A 118 -12.00 -2.88 4.38
C THR A 118 -12.34 -2.44 5.80
N LYS A 119 -12.95 -1.26 5.98
CA LYS A 119 -13.35 -0.69 7.30
C LYS A 119 -12.22 -0.79 8.33
N PRO A 120 -11.02 -0.27 8.05
CA PRO A 120 -9.89 -0.43 8.94
C PRO A 120 -10.04 0.42 10.20
N SER A 121 -9.62 -0.09 11.36
CA SER A 121 -9.46 0.70 12.58
C SER A 121 -8.24 1.61 12.50
N ALA A 122 -7.18 1.15 11.82
CA ALA A 122 -6.00 1.96 11.56
C ALA A 122 -5.57 1.91 10.08
N ILE A 123 -5.00 3.01 9.60
CA ILE A 123 -4.35 3.12 8.29
C ILE A 123 -2.88 3.47 8.50
N ILE A 124 -1.99 2.61 8.01
CA ILE A 124 -0.55 2.86 8.01
C ILE A 124 -0.10 3.24 6.60
N SER A 125 0.32 4.50 6.43
CA SER A 125 0.93 4.95 5.20
C SER A 125 2.35 4.42 5.07
N VAL A 126 2.68 3.83 3.93
CA VAL A 126 3.99 3.29 3.59
C VAL A 126 4.70 4.28 2.68
N GLY A 127 5.55 5.13 3.27
CA GLY A 127 6.25 6.21 2.57
C GLY A 127 5.55 7.58 2.69
N GLN A 128 6.31 8.63 2.38
CA GLN A 128 5.87 10.02 2.56
C GLN A 128 4.79 10.43 1.55
N LEU A 129 4.86 9.95 0.33
CA LEU A 129 3.85 10.25 -0.69
C LEU A 129 2.48 9.70 -0.28
N ALA A 130 2.44 8.46 0.24
CA ALA A 130 1.21 7.87 0.77
C ALA A 130 0.66 8.69 1.93
N LYS A 131 1.50 9.05 2.91
CA LYS A 131 1.14 9.92 4.04
C LYS A 131 0.45 11.22 3.59
N LYS A 132 1.01 11.86 2.57
CA LYS A 132 0.52 13.17 2.07
C LYS A 132 -0.82 13.08 1.35
N HIS A 133 -1.17 11.93 0.76
CA HIS A 133 -2.30 11.82 -0.16
C HIS A 133 -3.42 10.86 0.27
N ILE A 134 -3.28 10.17 1.41
CA ILE A 134 -4.43 9.47 2.01
C ILE A 134 -5.44 10.54 2.46
N PRO A 135 -6.74 10.35 2.17
CA PRO A 135 -7.76 11.30 2.60
C PRO A 135 -7.79 11.43 4.13
N ALA A 136 -7.76 12.67 4.64
CA ALA A 136 -7.74 12.95 6.07
C ALA A 136 -9.13 12.85 6.76
N ASP A 137 -10.21 12.82 5.97
CA ASP A 137 -11.61 12.76 6.43
C ASP A 137 -12.10 11.32 6.71
N ILE A 138 -11.19 10.42 7.04
CA ILE A 138 -11.48 9.00 7.33
C ILE A 138 -11.38 8.79 8.84
N GLU A 139 -12.42 8.21 9.41
CA GLU A 139 -12.43 7.80 10.81
C GLU A 139 -11.59 6.53 11.01
N ALA A 140 -10.30 6.72 11.19
CA ALA A 140 -9.33 5.67 11.51
C ALA A 140 -8.11 6.30 12.19
N GLN A 141 -7.38 5.51 12.96
CA GLN A 141 -6.07 5.92 13.46
C GLN A 141 -5.07 5.98 12.29
N PHE A 142 -4.19 6.98 12.28
CA PHE A 142 -3.18 7.13 11.24
C PHE A 142 -1.76 7.00 11.78
N ALA A 143 -0.94 6.22 11.09
CA ALA A 143 0.49 6.13 11.31
C ALA A 143 1.25 6.16 9.98
N ASN A 144 2.58 6.31 10.05
CA ASN A 144 3.43 6.31 8.87
C ASN A 144 4.71 5.52 9.16
N ILE A 145 5.12 4.69 8.20
CA ILE A 145 6.42 4.03 8.21
C ILE A 145 7.25 4.43 6.98
N ILE A 146 8.57 4.27 7.08
CA ILE A 146 9.46 4.42 5.93
C ILE A 146 9.08 3.38 4.87
N HIS A 147 9.11 3.78 3.58
CA HIS A 147 8.84 2.83 2.51
C HIS A 147 9.93 1.74 2.45
N PRO A 148 9.58 0.44 2.50
CA PRO A 148 10.58 -0.64 2.52
C PRO A 148 11.54 -0.61 1.33
N ALA A 149 11.12 -0.17 0.15
CA ALA A 149 12.03 0.02 -0.99
C ALA A 149 13.10 1.10 -0.74
N ALA A 150 12.86 2.07 0.14
CA ALA A 150 13.89 3.01 0.55
C ALA A 150 14.86 2.35 1.54
N ILE A 151 14.34 1.55 2.47
CA ILE A 151 15.17 0.79 3.42
C ILE A 151 16.13 -0.15 2.67
N LEU A 152 15.64 -0.89 1.67
CA LEU A 152 16.46 -1.81 0.87
C LEU A 152 17.63 -1.14 0.10
N ARG A 153 17.62 0.19 -0.02
CA ARG A 153 18.70 0.98 -0.64
C ARG A 153 19.71 1.56 0.33
N LEU A 154 19.49 1.41 1.63
CA LEU A 154 20.40 1.85 2.68
C LEU A 154 21.54 0.84 2.87
N ASP A 155 22.61 1.27 3.54
CA ASP A 155 23.65 0.36 4.02
C ASP A 155 23.11 -0.59 5.10
N VAL A 156 23.71 -1.78 5.23
CA VAL A 156 23.22 -2.85 6.12
C VAL A 156 22.97 -2.36 7.55
N SER A 157 23.89 -1.55 8.11
CA SER A 157 23.76 -0.99 9.46
C SER A 157 22.56 -0.05 9.61
N GLN A 158 22.29 0.75 8.58
CA GLN A 158 21.15 1.66 8.53
C GLN A 158 19.84 0.92 8.29
N GLN A 159 19.87 -0.17 7.50
CA GLN A 159 18.69 -1.01 7.28
C GLN A 159 18.15 -1.57 8.59
N SER A 160 18.99 -2.16 9.44
CA SER A 160 18.57 -2.74 10.72
C SER A 160 17.88 -1.72 11.62
N LEU A 161 18.43 -0.51 11.72
CA LEU A 161 17.84 0.57 12.51
C LEU A 161 16.49 1.03 11.92
N ALA A 162 16.38 1.16 10.60
CA ALA A 162 15.16 1.58 9.92
C ALA A 162 14.06 0.52 10.03
N ILE A 163 14.40 -0.76 9.92
CA ILE A 163 13.47 -1.89 10.13
C ILE A 163 12.95 -1.87 11.56
N HIS A 164 13.84 -1.78 12.55
CA HIS A 164 13.44 -1.74 13.96
C HIS A 164 12.48 -0.58 14.25
N ARG A 165 12.74 0.61 13.71
CA ARG A 165 11.83 1.77 13.84
C ARG A 165 10.46 1.47 13.25
N CYS A 166 10.39 0.83 12.08
CA CYS A 166 9.11 0.45 11.48
C CYS A 166 8.37 -0.57 12.33
N ILE A 167 9.06 -1.57 12.90
CA ILE A 167 8.48 -2.56 13.80
C ILE A 167 7.85 -1.88 15.00
N VAL A 168 8.58 -0.99 15.68
CA VAL A 168 8.07 -0.23 16.82
C VAL A 168 6.83 0.59 16.43
N GLN A 169 6.87 1.29 15.28
CA GLN A 169 5.74 2.10 14.82
C GLN A 169 4.50 1.24 14.53
N VAL A 170 4.66 0.07 13.92
CA VAL A 170 3.55 -0.86 13.67
C VAL A 170 3.03 -1.43 14.99
N PHE A 171 3.91 -1.84 15.89
CA PHE A 171 3.56 -2.38 17.21
C PHE A 171 2.73 -1.39 18.04
N GLU A 172 3.13 -0.10 18.08
CA GLU A 172 2.37 0.94 18.82
C GLU A 172 0.95 1.11 18.26
N VAL A 173 0.77 1.03 16.94
CA VAL A 173 -0.56 1.04 16.33
C VAL A 173 -1.36 -0.18 16.76
N VAL A 174 -0.77 -1.36 16.68
CA VAL A 174 -1.44 -2.62 17.02
C VAL A 174 -1.87 -2.65 18.48
N LYS A 175 -1.01 -2.17 19.39
CA LYS A 175 -1.28 -2.09 20.83
C LYS A 175 -2.45 -1.16 21.18
N SER A 176 -2.75 -0.21 20.30
CA SER A 176 -3.81 0.79 20.52
C SER A 176 -5.16 0.42 19.88
N LEU A 177 -5.24 -0.71 19.18
CA LEU A 177 -6.49 -1.24 18.58
C LEU A 177 -7.30 -2.04 19.59
#